data_bf9f6ab32d987156793ecb1b5a5ea701
#
_entry.id   bf9f6ab32d987156793ecb1b5a5ea701
#
_cell.length_a   1.000
_cell.length_b   1.000
_cell.length_c   1.000
_cell.angle_alpha   90.00
_cell.angle_beta   90.00
_cell.angle_gamma   90.00
#
_symmetry.space_group_name_H-M   'P 1'
#
loop_
_entity.id
_entity.type
_entity.pdbx_description
1 polymer ?
#
loop_
_entity_poly.entity_id
_entity_poly.type
_entity_poly.pdbx_seq_one_letter_code
_entity_poly.pdbx_strand_id
1 'polypeptide(L)'
;MNTDYTLNFANDLGYGAIKGSFNGTHLKVPSVVVQQSAENIQDPLSFDSDSALVNYMENQFLNEMDVSVNSSSIGIPGRFLIGQAAVDSGLPVTMFDVNDFSGKSEDDLAMILTLAVIAGYSLKDLFKLSYQRQQQLPDQVTVQVNMTTALPIAEGKRPGTRKKYREKYLNGQHQVTFHNFTKQLSVNVVFNQIYVALEGETAQLKIRQADEDLQSLLYKDFVDNYPELGRLATATDLI
;
A
#
# COMPACT_ATOMS: atom_id res chain seq x y z
N MET A 1 17.75 7.53 18.49
CA MET A 1 18.48 6.88 17.37
C MET A 1 17.67 7.14 16.11
N ASN A 2 18.21 7.84 15.12
CA ASN A 2 17.61 7.84 13.77
C ASN A 2 17.82 6.43 13.20
N THR A 3 16.80 5.61 13.24
CA THR A 3 16.82 4.35 12.50
C THR A 3 16.53 4.71 11.05
N ASP A 4 17.58 4.76 10.22
CA ASP A 4 17.44 4.89 8.77
C ASP A 4 16.81 3.59 8.22
N TYR A 5 15.50 3.48 8.42
CA TYR A 5 14.72 2.37 7.86
C TYR A 5 14.27 2.75 6.46
N THR A 6 14.73 1.99 5.47
CA THR A 6 14.35 2.19 4.08
C THR A 6 13.43 1.08 3.62
N LEU A 7 12.29 1.46 3.07
CA LEU A 7 11.28 0.59 2.53
C LEU A 7 11.23 0.72 1.00
N ASN A 8 11.39 -0.38 0.29
CA ASN A 8 11.07 -0.48 -1.13
C ASN A 8 9.66 -1.05 -1.27
N PHE A 9 8.76 -0.26 -1.82
CA PHE A 9 7.34 -0.57 -1.91
C PHE A 9 6.83 -0.57 -3.34
N ALA A 10 6.36 -1.71 -3.81
CA ALA A 10 5.57 -1.79 -5.04
C ALA A 10 4.08 -1.77 -4.67
N ASN A 11 3.37 -0.72 -5.08
CA ASN A 11 1.98 -0.44 -4.73
C ASN A 11 1.05 -0.66 -5.93
N ASP A 12 0.30 -1.74 -5.91
CA ASP A 12 -0.87 -1.95 -6.78
C ASP A 12 -2.13 -1.54 -6.01
N LEU A 13 -2.52 -0.28 -6.18
CA LEU A 13 -3.71 0.29 -5.56
C LEU A 13 -4.95 -0.04 -6.39
N GLY A 14 -5.52 -1.22 -6.16
CA GLY A 14 -6.78 -1.65 -6.77
C GLY A 14 -8.01 -0.99 -6.12
N TYR A 15 -9.14 -0.98 -6.84
CA TYR A 15 -10.42 -0.53 -6.29
C TYR A 15 -10.88 -1.36 -5.08
N GLY A 16 -10.67 -2.66 -5.10
CA GLY A 16 -11.08 -3.56 -4.02
C GLY A 16 -10.00 -3.83 -2.97
N ALA A 17 -8.73 -3.73 -3.32
CA ALA A 17 -7.63 -3.95 -2.39
C ALA A 17 -6.31 -3.34 -2.90
N ILE A 18 -5.51 -2.86 -1.96
CA ILE A 18 -4.08 -2.65 -2.16
C ILE A 18 -3.40 -4.02 -2.16
N LYS A 19 -2.64 -4.30 -3.20
CA LYS A 19 -1.72 -5.43 -3.24
C LYS A 19 -0.31 -4.86 -3.25
N GLY A 20 0.42 -5.07 -2.18
CA GLY A 20 1.73 -4.47 -1.99
C GLY A 20 2.84 -5.49 -1.90
N SER A 21 4.04 -5.12 -2.39
CA SER A 21 5.28 -5.83 -2.09
C SER A 21 6.19 -4.89 -1.31
N PHE A 22 6.49 -5.25 -0.07
CA PHE A 22 7.30 -4.51 0.89
C PHE A 22 8.61 -5.25 1.11
N ASN A 23 9.72 -4.74 0.60
CA ASN A 23 11.01 -5.43 0.66
C ASN A 23 10.92 -6.93 0.29
N GLY A 24 10.06 -7.26 -0.70
CA GLY A 24 9.81 -8.64 -1.15
C GLY A 24 8.70 -9.39 -0.40
N THR A 25 8.18 -8.87 0.70
CA THR A 25 7.02 -9.45 1.41
C THR A 25 5.72 -8.94 0.81
N HIS A 26 4.80 -9.84 0.49
CA HIS A 26 3.52 -9.50 -0.10
C HIS A 26 2.44 -9.28 0.97
N LEU A 27 1.63 -8.24 0.76
CA LEU A 27 0.51 -7.89 1.61
C LEU A 27 -0.70 -7.52 0.74
N LYS A 28 -1.89 -7.87 1.22
CA LYS A 28 -3.16 -7.46 0.62
C LYS A 28 -4.04 -6.83 1.69
N VAL A 29 -4.47 -5.58 1.46
CA VAL A 29 -5.32 -4.82 2.38
C VAL A 29 -6.54 -4.33 1.61
N PRO A 30 -7.79 -4.50 2.11
CA PRO A 30 -8.97 -3.93 1.47
C PRO A 30 -8.84 -2.41 1.25
N SER A 31 -9.23 -1.91 0.07
CA SER A 31 -9.15 -0.49 -0.28
C SER A 31 -10.35 0.29 0.25
N VAL A 32 -10.59 0.19 1.55
CA VAL A 32 -11.70 0.84 2.24
C VAL A 32 -11.24 1.48 3.53
N VAL A 33 -11.91 2.55 3.93
CA VAL A 33 -11.69 3.21 5.22
C VAL A 33 -13.03 3.56 5.88
N VAL A 34 -13.02 3.71 7.20
CA VAL A 34 -14.09 4.37 7.95
C VAL A 34 -13.48 5.58 8.63
N GLN A 35 -13.97 6.78 8.31
CA GLN A 35 -13.61 7.96 9.07
C GLN A 35 -14.33 7.92 10.41
N GLN A 36 -13.55 7.99 11.50
CA GLN A 36 -14.10 7.90 12.84
C GLN A 36 -14.62 9.26 13.30
N SER A 37 -15.79 9.24 13.93
CA SER A 37 -16.32 10.36 14.74
C SER A 37 -15.98 10.13 16.21
N ALA A 38 -16.09 11.18 17.03
CA ALA A 38 -15.84 11.08 18.47
C ALA A 38 -16.65 9.99 19.19
N GLU A 39 -17.83 9.65 18.64
CA GLU A 39 -18.75 8.65 19.20
C GLU A 39 -18.33 7.20 18.92
N ASN A 40 -17.47 6.99 17.92
CA ASN A 40 -17.07 5.66 17.43
C ASN A 40 -15.62 5.28 17.77
N ILE A 41 -14.95 6.12 18.55
CA ILE A 41 -13.56 5.87 18.96
C ILE A 41 -13.53 4.71 19.96
N GLN A 42 -12.74 3.70 19.65
CA GLN A 42 -12.49 2.57 20.54
C GLN A 42 -11.33 2.87 21.50
N ASP A 43 -11.37 2.25 22.68
CA ASP A 43 -10.28 2.32 23.63
C ASP A 43 -9.03 1.60 23.07
N PRO A 44 -7.84 2.12 23.36
CA PRO A 44 -6.59 1.46 22.95
C PRO A 44 -6.44 0.12 23.64
N LEU A 45 -5.80 -0.81 22.95
CA LEU A 45 -5.51 -2.14 23.45
C LEU A 45 -4.44 -2.08 24.56
N SER A 46 -4.64 -2.90 25.58
CA SER A 46 -3.64 -3.19 26.62
C SER A 46 -3.24 -4.66 26.54
N PHE A 47 -1.97 -4.96 26.78
CA PHE A 47 -1.42 -6.31 26.70
C PHE A 47 -0.84 -6.72 28.05
N ASP A 48 -1.24 -7.92 28.51
CA ASP A 48 -0.80 -8.47 29.82
C ASP A 48 0.66 -8.94 29.80
N SER A 49 1.26 -9.08 28.64
CA SER A 49 2.65 -9.53 28.47
C SER A 49 3.24 -9.12 27.12
N ASP A 50 4.57 -9.06 27.06
CA ASP A 50 5.30 -8.80 25.83
C ASP A 50 5.01 -9.87 24.76
N SER A 51 4.79 -11.11 25.15
CA SER A 51 4.44 -12.18 24.21
C SER A 51 3.07 -11.99 23.59
N ALA A 52 2.10 -11.47 24.32
CA ALA A 52 0.79 -11.11 23.81
C ALA A 52 0.88 -9.97 22.79
N LEU A 53 1.67 -8.93 23.11
CA LEU A 53 1.94 -7.83 22.20
C LEU A 53 2.64 -8.30 20.91
N VAL A 54 3.65 -9.16 21.02
CA VAL A 54 4.35 -9.73 19.85
C VAL A 54 3.38 -10.50 18.96
N ASN A 55 2.56 -11.37 19.55
CA ASN A 55 1.57 -12.15 18.79
C ASN A 55 0.56 -11.24 18.07
N TYR A 56 0.09 -10.18 18.74
CA TYR A 56 -0.78 -9.17 18.14
C TYR A 56 -0.12 -8.47 16.95
N MET A 57 1.11 -7.98 17.12
CA MET A 57 1.85 -7.30 16.07
C MET A 57 2.11 -8.20 14.85
N GLU A 58 2.38 -9.48 15.08
CA GLU A 58 2.63 -10.42 13.99
C GLU A 58 1.38 -10.83 13.22
N ASN A 59 0.25 -11.03 13.90
CA ASN A 59 -0.89 -11.72 13.33
C ASN A 59 -2.15 -10.86 13.13
N GLN A 60 -2.32 -9.76 13.90
CA GLN A 60 -3.58 -9.01 13.95
C GLN A 60 -3.42 -7.54 13.57
N PHE A 61 -2.32 -6.90 13.96
CA PHE A 61 -2.11 -5.45 13.88
C PHE A 61 -2.49 -4.84 12.51
N LEU A 62 -2.06 -5.45 11.41
CA LEU A 62 -2.35 -4.91 10.07
C LEU A 62 -3.82 -5.05 9.65
N ASN A 63 -4.57 -5.91 10.31
CA ASN A 63 -6.01 -6.08 10.10
C ASN A 63 -6.85 -5.16 11.01
N GLU A 64 -6.25 -4.57 12.03
CA GLU A 64 -6.92 -3.77 13.04
C GLU A 64 -6.41 -2.32 13.09
N MET A 65 -5.88 -1.80 11.99
CA MET A 65 -5.29 -0.46 11.93
C MET A 65 -6.32 0.63 12.22
N ASP A 66 -6.09 1.35 13.32
CA ASP A 66 -6.79 2.58 13.72
C ASP A 66 -5.76 3.72 13.73
N VAL A 67 -5.87 4.63 12.77
CA VAL A 67 -4.83 5.61 12.50
C VAL A 67 -5.38 7.02 12.29
N SER A 68 -4.64 8.02 12.76
CA SER A 68 -4.77 9.38 12.25
C SER A 68 -3.78 9.61 11.12
N VAL A 69 -4.26 10.10 9.98
CA VAL A 69 -3.42 10.47 8.84
C VAL A 69 -3.38 11.99 8.73
N ASN A 70 -2.18 12.53 8.88
CA ASN A 70 -1.89 13.94 8.67
C ASN A 70 -0.93 14.09 7.50
N SER A 71 -1.41 14.73 6.44
CA SER A 71 -0.63 14.95 5.22
C SER A 71 -0.99 16.28 4.60
N SER A 72 0.02 17.05 4.17
CA SER A 72 -0.21 18.29 3.43
C SER A 72 -0.82 18.08 2.04
N SER A 73 -0.92 16.82 1.60
CA SER A 73 -1.43 16.43 0.28
C SER A 73 -2.84 15.84 0.31
N ILE A 74 -3.51 15.83 1.48
CA ILE A 74 -4.93 15.45 1.63
C ILE A 74 -5.74 16.64 2.11
N GLY A 75 -6.96 16.76 1.60
CA GLY A 75 -7.85 17.88 1.94
C GLY A 75 -8.47 17.77 3.33
N ILE A 76 -8.77 16.54 3.79
CA ILE A 76 -9.44 16.28 5.06
C ILE A 76 -8.60 15.31 5.90
N PRO A 77 -7.74 15.84 6.79
CA PRO A 77 -7.05 15.01 7.77
C PRO A 77 -8.07 14.39 8.74
N GLY A 78 -7.79 13.21 9.27
CA GLY A 78 -8.71 12.56 10.18
C GLY A 78 -8.17 11.28 10.80
N ARG A 79 -9.00 10.66 11.66
CA ARG A 79 -8.78 9.32 12.20
C ARG A 79 -9.63 8.33 11.43
N PHE A 80 -9.01 7.22 11.05
CA PHE A 80 -9.59 6.23 10.17
C PHE A 80 -9.32 4.81 10.66
N LEU A 81 -10.33 3.96 10.55
CA LEU A 81 -10.12 2.52 10.47
C LEU A 81 -9.75 2.17 9.04
N ILE A 82 -8.73 1.34 8.87
CA ILE A 82 -8.14 1.03 7.57
C ILE A 82 -8.35 -0.44 7.20
N GLY A 83 -8.76 -0.69 5.98
CA GLY A 83 -8.81 -2.02 5.41
C GLY A 83 -9.74 -2.96 6.15
N GLN A 84 -9.23 -4.07 6.70
CA GLN A 84 -10.03 -5.05 7.41
C GLN A 84 -10.71 -4.46 8.66
N ALA A 85 -10.04 -3.59 9.41
CA ALA A 85 -10.64 -2.88 10.55
C ALA A 85 -11.89 -2.08 10.13
N ALA A 86 -11.86 -1.45 8.95
CA ALA A 86 -13.01 -0.74 8.42
C ALA A 86 -14.16 -1.71 8.06
N VAL A 87 -13.84 -2.85 7.42
CA VAL A 87 -14.83 -3.87 7.07
C VAL A 87 -15.51 -4.44 8.32
N ASP A 88 -14.73 -4.77 9.34
CA ASP A 88 -15.21 -5.45 10.56
C ASP A 88 -15.92 -4.50 11.53
N SER A 89 -15.80 -3.20 11.34
CA SER A 89 -16.42 -2.18 12.20
C SER A 89 -17.95 -2.17 12.15
N GLY A 90 -18.55 -2.68 11.05
CA GLY A 90 -20.00 -2.57 10.80
C GLY A 90 -20.48 -1.15 10.49
N LEU A 91 -19.58 -0.17 10.39
CA LEU A 91 -19.89 1.22 10.07
C LEU A 91 -19.91 1.45 8.54
N PRO A 92 -20.54 2.52 8.05
CA PRO A 92 -20.49 2.87 6.63
C PRO A 92 -19.05 3.09 6.16
N VAL A 93 -18.61 2.33 5.17
CA VAL A 93 -17.27 2.42 4.60
C VAL A 93 -17.19 3.44 3.46
N THR A 94 -16.05 4.10 3.34
CA THR A 94 -15.66 4.87 2.16
C THR A 94 -14.74 4.02 1.30
N MET A 95 -15.06 3.90 0.02
CA MET A 95 -14.30 3.17 -0.98
C MET A 95 -14.19 3.99 -2.27
N PHE A 96 -13.31 3.58 -3.18
CA PHE A 96 -13.23 4.21 -4.50
C PHE A 96 -14.54 4.03 -5.27
N ASP A 97 -15.04 5.13 -5.83
CA ASP A 97 -16.14 5.08 -6.79
C ASP A 97 -15.60 4.68 -8.17
N VAL A 98 -16.00 3.50 -8.65
CA VAL A 98 -15.60 3.00 -9.98
C VAL A 98 -16.18 3.83 -11.13
N ASN A 99 -17.21 4.63 -10.85
CA ASN A 99 -17.85 5.52 -11.82
C ASN A 99 -17.30 6.95 -11.77
N ASP A 100 -16.38 7.24 -10.85
CA ASP A 100 -15.74 8.55 -10.77
C ASP A 100 -14.64 8.67 -11.83
N PHE A 101 -14.87 9.51 -12.82
CA PHE A 101 -13.93 9.81 -13.90
C PHE A 101 -12.81 10.77 -13.53
N SER A 102 -12.80 11.37 -12.32
CA SER A 102 -11.69 12.18 -11.83
C SER A 102 -10.41 11.34 -11.68
N GLY A 103 -10.58 10.11 -11.24
CA GLY A 103 -9.53 9.11 -11.11
C GLY A 103 -8.91 9.07 -9.72
N LYS A 104 -8.16 7.99 -9.45
CA LYS A 104 -7.50 7.73 -8.17
C LYS A 104 -6.46 8.77 -7.78
N SER A 105 -5.82 9.44 -8.76
CA SER A 105 -4.78 10.44 -8.48
C SER A 105 -5.30 11.70 -7.81
N GLU A 106 -6.60 12.00 -7.95
CA GLU A 106 -7.23 13.16 -7.31
C GLU A 106 -7.96 12.78 -6.02
N ASP A 107 -8.18 11.50 -5.75
CA ASP A 107 -8.88 11.03 -4.56
C ASP A 107 -7.93 10.94 -3.33
N ASP A 108 -8.32 11.60 -2.24
CA ASP A 108 -7.59 11.56 -0.96
C ASP A 108 -7.50 10.15 -0.38
N LEU A 109 -8.47 9.28 -0.69
CA LEU A 109 -8.48 7.88 -0.26
C LEU A 109 -7.22 7.14 -0.73
N ALA A 110 -6.71 7.44 -1.93
CA ALA A 110 -5.48 6.87 -2.45
C ALA A 110 -4.27 7.17 -1.55
N MET A 111 -4.18 8.42 -1.08
CA MET A 111 -3.12 8.86 -0.16
C MET A 111 -3.29 8.26 1.23
N ILE A 112 -4.49 8.31 1.80
CA ILE A 112 -4.81 7.79 3.14
C ILE A 112 -4.44 6.31 3.22
N LEU A 113 -4.92 5.51 2.29
CA LEU A 113 -4.65 4.07 2.23
C LEU A 113 -3.16 3.77 2.05
N THR A 114 -2.51 4.44 1.10
CA THR A 114 -1.08 4.22 0.82
C THR A 114 -0.22 4.56 2.03
N LEU A 115 -0.45 5.71 2.68
CA LEU A 115 0.31 6.13 3.85
C LEU A 115 0.07 5.21 5.05
N ALA A 116 -1.20 4.83 5.31
CA ALA A 116 -1.54 3.94 6.41
C ALA A 116 -0.89 2.56 6.26
N VAL A 117 -0.93 1.99 5.05
CA VAL A 117 -0.34 0.66 4.79
C VAL A 117 1.19 0.69 4.87
N ILE A 118 1.84 1.73 4.33
CA ILE A 118 3.29 1.94 4.48
C ILE A 118 3.66 2.04 5.96
N ALA A 119 2.98 2.90 6.69
CA ALA A 119 3.26 3.14 8.11
C ALA A 119 3.02 1.88 8.95
N GLY A 120 1.90 1.17 8.72
CA GLY A 120 1.55 -0.06 9.44
C GLY A 120 2.57 -1.16 9.21
N TYR A 121 2.92 -1.43 7.95
CA TYR A 121 3.96 -2.42 7.65
C TYR A 121 5.30 -2.06 8.28
N SER A 122 5.72 -0.80 8.14
CA SER A 122 7.00 -0.35 8.70
C SER A 122 7.03 -0.43 10.21
N LEU A 123 5.93 -0.07 10.89
CA LEU A 123 5.83 -0.16 12.35
C LEU A 123 5.92 -1.61 12.81
N LYS A 124 5.21 -2.53 12.14
CA LYS A 124 5.28 -3.97 12.40
C LYS A 124 6.71 -4.50 12.27
N ASP A 125 7.40 -4.16 11.19
CA ASP A 125 8.76 -4.63 10.92
C ASP A 125 9.78 -4.04 11.91
N LEU A 126 9.68 -2.74 12.19
CA LEU A 126 10.52 -2.07 13.20
C LEU A 126 10.28 -2.61 14.61
N PHE A 127 9.02 -2.94 14.95
CA PHE A 127 8.70 -3.57 16.22
C PHE A 127 9.40 -4.93 16.34
N LYS A 128 9.31 -5.77 15.31
CA LYS A 128 10.00 -7.06 15.25
C LYS A 128 11.51 -6.93 15.43
N LEU A 129 12.12 -5.99 14.70
CA LEU A 129 13.56 -5.73 14.79
C LEU A 129 13.98 -5.23 16.19
N SER A 130 13.20 -4.32 16.79
CA SER A 130 13.45 -3.78 18.13
C SER A 130 13.32 -4.88 19.19
N TYR A 131 12.30 -5.71 19.08
CA TYR A 131 12.10 -6.84 19.98
C TYR A 131 13.26 -7.85 19.93
N GLN A 132 13.70 -8.22 18.71
CA GLN A 132 14.85 -9.10 18.53
C GLN A 132 16.15 -8.54 19.11
N ARG A 133 16.31 -7.22 19.10
CA ARG A 133 17.46 -6.52 19.67
C ARG A 133 17.32 -6.17 21.14
N GLN A 134 16.21 -6.54 21.79
CA GLN A 134 15.87 -6.17 23.15
C GLN A 134 15.91 -4.65 23.39
N GLN A 135 15.44 -3.89 22.40
CA GLN A 135 15.36 -2.43 22.41
C GLN A 135 13.91 -1.98 22.43
N GLN A 136 13.63 -0.88 23.08
CA GLN A 136 12.32 -0.23 23.00
C GLN A 136 12.15 0.47 21.65
N LEU A 137 10.98 0.27 21.01
CA LEU A 137 10.60 1.05 19.85
C LEU A 137 10.35 2.51 20.25
N PRO A 138 10.95 3.50 19.56
CA PRO A 138 10.66 4.91 19.80
C PRO A 138 9.20 5.24 19.51
N ASP A 139 8.64 6.24 20.21
CA ASP A 139 7.26 6.70 20.00
C ASP A 139 7.04 7.30 18.61
N GLN A 140 8.11 7.82 18.04
CA GLN A 140 8.13 8.38 16.70
C GLN A 140 9.30 7.79 15.91
N VAL A 141 8.98 7.26 14.74
CA VAL A 141 9.95 6.71 13.79
C VAL A 141 9.85 7.42 12.45
N THR A 142 10.95 7.46 11.70
CA THR A 142 10.95 7.98 10.32
C THR A 142 11.28 6.84 9.38
N VAL A 143 10.50 6.71 8.31
CA VAL A 143 10.63 5.69 7.28
C VAL A 143 10.93 6.36 5.96
N GLN A 144 12.06 5.99 5.35
CA GLN A 144 12.42 6.41 4.00
C GLN A 144 11.79 5.43 2.99
N VAL A 145 11.09 5.94 1.97
CA VAL A 145 10.33 5.09 1.05
C VAL A 145 10.77 5.31 -0.39
N ASN A 146 11.09 4.22 -1.07
CA ASN A 146 11.15 4.18 -2.52
C ASN A 146 9.89 3.45 -3.01
N MET A 147 9.04 4.11 -3.79
CA MET A 147 7.75 3.53 -4.20
C MET A 147 7.62 3.45 -5.71
N THR A 148 7.09 2.33 -6.17
CA THR A 148 6.53 2.19 -7.52
C THR A 148 5.02 2.01 -7.39
N THR A 149 4.25 2.76 -8.18
CA THR A 149 2.79 2.62 -8.25
C THR A 149 2.32 2.74 -9.68
N ALA A 150 1.05 2.43 -9.95
CA ALA A 150 0.47 2.54 -11.28
C ALA A 150 -0.86 3.30 -11.25
N LEU A 151 -1.15 3.95 -12.36
CA LEU A 151 -2.45 4.57 -12.64
C LEU A 151 -3.13 3.87 -13.83
N PRO A 152 -4.47 3.84 -13.87
CA PRO A 152 -5.21 3.41 -15.05
C PRO A 152 -4.73 4.12 -16.32
N ILE A 153 -4.68 3.41 -17.43
CA ILE A 153 -4.16 3.94 -18.72
C ILE A 153 -4.87 5.25 -19.10
N ALA A 154 -6.19 5.29 -18.98
CA ALA A 154 -6.99 6.46 -19.34
C ALA A 154 -6.66 7.69 -18.48
N GLU A 155 -6.34 7.47 -17.21
CA GLU A 155 -5.96 8.52 -16.26
C GLU A 155 -4.50 8.94 -16.44
N GLY A 156 -3.59 7.98 -16.41
CA GLY A 156 -2.15 8.25 -16.44
C GLY A 156 -1.62 8.79 -17.76
N LYS A 157 -2.39 8.67 -18.86
CA LYS A 157 -2.09 9.30 -20.16
C LYS A 157 -2.49 10.78 -20.23
N ARG A 158 -3.30 11.28 -19.28
CA ARG A 158 -3.64 12.72 -19.26
C ARG A 158 -2.37 13.54 -18.99
N PRO A 159 -2.16 14.65 -19.70
CA PRO A 159 -0.96 15.46 -19.54
C PRO A 159 -0.76 15.91 -18.09
N GLY A 160 0.42 15.66 -17.54
CA GLY A 160 0.81 16.09 -16.19
C GLY A 160 0.29 15.23 -15.04
N THR A 161 -0.68 14.33 -15.22
CA THR A 161 -1.30 13.55 -14.14
C THR A 161 -0.28 12.72 -13.36
N ARG A 162 0.56 11.92 -14.04
CA ARG A 162 1.60 11.12 -13.35
C ARG A 162 2.59 11.99 -12.56
N LYS A 163 2.92 13.18 -13.11
CA LYS A 163 3.81 14.12 -12.41
C LYS A 163 3.15 14.67 -11.15
N LYS A 164 1.91 15.15 -11.24
CA LYS A 164 1.14 15.69 -10.10
C LYS A 164 0.95 14.61 -9.02
N TYR A 165 0.58 13.40 -9.42
CA TYR A 165 0.39 12.28 -8.47
C TYR A 165 1.68 11.96 -7.73
N ARG A 166 2.81 11.89 -8.45
CA ARG A 166 4.13 11.70 -7.84
C ARG A 166 4.47 12.83 -6.86
N GLU A 167 4.21 14.07 -7.23
CA GLU A 167 4.52 15.26 -6.42
C GLU A 167 3.70 15.34 -5.13
N LYS A 168 2.47 14.82 -5.09
CA LYS A 168 1.68 14.70 -3.86
C LYS A 168 2.44 13.92 -2.76
N TYR A 169 3.17 12.87 -3.13
CA TYR A 169 3.97 12.08 -2.18
C TYR A 169 5.32 12.73 -1.89
N LEU A 170 6.06 13.18 -2.92
CA LEU A 170 7.43 13.68 -2.76
C LEU A 170 7.51 15.01 -2.00
N ASN A 171 6.54 15.90 -2.22
CA ASN A 171 6.55 17.26 -1.67
C ASN A 171 5.71 17.37 -0.40
N GLY A 172 5.01 16.31 -0.01
CA GLY A 172 4.17 16.28 1.17
C GLY A 172 4.95 16.04 2.46
N GLN A 173 4.40 16.57 3.55
CA GLN A 173 4.74 16.11 4.90
C GLN A 173 3.69 15.10 5.32
N HIS A 174 4.12 13.88 5.65
CA HIS A 174 3.21 12.77 5.92
C HIS A 174 3.51 12.16 7.27
N GLN A 175 2.51 12.12 8.14
CA GLN A 175 2.58 11.46 9.42
C GLN A 175 1.35 10.58 9.63
N VAL A 176 1.58 9.37 10.10
CA VAL A 176 0.53 8.43 10.50
C VAL A 176 0.71 8.11 11.97
N THR A 177 -0.33 8.34 12.78
CA THR A 177 -0.33 8.04 14.22
C THR A 177 -1.28 6.90 14.49
N PHE A 178 -0.80 5.86 15.14
CA PHE A 178 -1.57 4.67 15.51
C PHE A 178 -2.21 4.85 16.88
N HIS A 179 -3.50 4.55 16.97
CA HIS A 179 -4.31 4.61 18.17
C HIS A 179 -4.61 3.24 18.78
N ASN A 180 -4.09 2.18 18.16
CA ASN A 180 -4.26 0.81 18.64
C ASN A 180 -3.68 0.56 20.04
N PHE A 181 -2.70 1.37 20.47
CA PHE A 181 -1.94 1.17 21.69
C PHE A 181 -2.20 2.30 22.70
N THR A 182 -2.09 2.01 24.00
CA THR A 182 -2.16 3.00 25.07
C THR A 182 -1.15 4.14 24.88
N LYS A 183 0.04 3.79 24.36
CA LYS A 183 1.06 4.75 23.96
C LYS A 183 0.95 4.98 22.46
N GLN A 184 0.66 6.19 22.06
CA GLN A 184 0.58 6.54 20.65
C GLN A 184 1.93 6.37 19.97
N LEU A 185 1.93 5.66 18.84
CA LEU A 185 3.09 5.47 17.98
C LEU A 185 2.89 6.22 16.68
N SER A 186 3.88 7.01 16.27
CA SER A 186 3.80 7.82 15.05
C SER A 186 4.89 7.44 14.05
N VAL A 187 4.52 7.38 12.78
CA VAL A 187 5.42 7.13 11.66
C VAL A 187 5.44 8.34 10.74
N ASN A 188 6.60 8.97 10.60
CA ASN A 188 6.84 9.95 9.55
C ASN A 188 7.24 9.21 8.28
N VAL A 189 6.50 9.39 7.21
CA VAL A 189 6.78 8.79 5.90
C VAL A 189 7.43 9.81 4.99
N VAL A 190 8.65 9.53 4.56
CA VAL A 190 9.44 10.37 3.66
C VAL A 190 9.69 9.62 2.37
N PHE A 191 9.19 10.13 1.26
CA PHE A 191 9.41 9.50 -0.04
C PHE A 191 10.70 10.04 -0.67
N ASN A 192 11.65 9.15 -0.96
CA ASN A 192 12.89 9.49 -1.66
C ASN A 192 12.70 9.44 -3.16
N GLN A 193 12.07 8.39 -3.64
CA GLN A 193 11.83 8.15 -5.06
C GLN A 193 10.45 7.56 -5.28
N ILE A 194 9.79 8.03 -6.35
CA ILE A 194 8.50 7.47 -6.77
C ILE A 194 8.51 7.33 -8.29
N TYR A 195 8.16 6.13 -8.73
CA TYR A 195 7.87 5.85 -10.13
C TYR A 195 6.38 5.57 -10.30
N VAL A 196 5.73 6.30 -11.19
CA VAL A 196 4.31 6.13 -11.52
C VAL A 196 4.21 5.52 -12.92
N ALA A 197 3.87 4.24 -12.98
CA ALA A 197 3.64 3.49 -14.20
C ALA A 197 2.19 3.67 -14.72
N LEU A 198 1.91 3.17 -15.91
CA LEU A 198 0.55 2.85 -16.33
C LEU A 198 0.25 1.39 -15.98
N GLU A 199 -1.01 1.10 -15.64
CA GLU A 199 -1.46 -0.28 -15.49
C GLU A 199 -1.14 -1.06 -16.77
N GLY A 200 -0.52 -2.24 -16.63
CA GLY A 200 -0.05 -3.06 -17.74
C GLY A 200 1.38 -2.78 -18.23
N GLU A 201 2.00 -1.63 -17.95
CA GLU A 201 3.41 -1.38 -18.34
C GLU A 201 4.36 -2.41 -17.70
N THR A 202 4.12 -2.77 -16.44
CA THR A 202 4.92 -3.79 -15.75
C THR A 202 4.74 -5.19 -16.32
N ALA A 203 3.53 -5.52 -16.77
CA ALA A 203 3.25 -6.79 -17.46
C ALA A 203 3.99 -6.85 -18.81
N GLN A 204 3.95 -5.76 -19.59
CA GLN A 204 4.70 -5.67 -20.86
C GLN A 204 6.21 -5.83 -20.63
N LEU A 205 6.75 -5.19 -19.58
CA LEU A 205 8.17 -5.31 -19.25
C LEU A 205 8.52 -6.76 -18.88
N LYS A 206 7.68 -7.42 -18.07
CA LYS A 206 7.91 -8.82 -17.69
C LYS A 206 7.84 -9.75 -18.90
N ILE A 207 6.91 -9.53 -19.83
CA ILE A 207 6.81 -10.30 -21.06
C ILE A 207 8.06 -10.08 -21.93
N ARG A 208 8.51 -8.84 -22.11
CA ARG A 208 9.73 -8.53 -22.89
C ARG A 208 11.01 -9.11 -22.29
N GLN A 209 11.04 -9.37 -21.00
CA GLN A 209 12.15 -9.96 -20.26
C GLN A 209 11.87 -11.42 -19.86
N ALA A 210 10.91 -12.06 -20.54
CA ALA A 210 10.51 -13.41 -20.23
C ALA A 210 11.69 -14.37 -20.43
N ASP A 211 11.91 -15.23 -19.45
CA ASP A 211 12.77 -16.39 -19.58
C ASP A 211 12.11 -17.47 -20.46
N GLU A 212 12.86 -18.50 -20.81
CA GLU A 212 12.38 -19.59 -21.68
C GLU A 212 11.13 -20.29 -21.12
N ASP A 213 11.02 -20.40 -19.79
CA ASP A 213 9.87 -21.05 -19.14
C ASP A 213 8.61 -20.20 -19.32
N LEU A 214 8.69 -18.89 -19.07
CA LEU A 214 7.57 -17.98 -19.26
C LEU A 214 7.18 -17.85 -20.72
N GLN A 215 8.16 -17.79 -21.65
CA GLN A 215 7.91 -17.77 -23.09
C GLN A 215 7.16 -19.03 -23.54
N SER A 216 7.60 -20.20 -23.08
CA SER A 216 6.96 -21.47 -23.38
C SER A 216 5.53 -21.55 -22.85
N LEU A 217 5.30 -21.02 -21.62
CA LEU A 217 3.98 -20.97 -21.03
C LEU A 217 3.03 -20.06 -21.82
N LEU A 218 3.48 -18.86 -22.17
CA LEU A 218 2.71 -17.89 -22.97
C LEU A 218 2.39 -18.44 -24.36
N TYR A 219 3.37 -19.10 -25.01
CA TYR A 219 3.18 -19.71 -26.31
C TYR A 219 2.16 -20.86 -26.25
N LYS A 220 2.26 -21.72 -25.24
CA LYS A 220 1.30 -22.79 -25.04
C LYS A 220 -0.12 -22.24 -24.85
N ASP A 221 -0.30 -21.26 -23.97
CA ASP A 221 -1.60 -20.62 -23.75
C ASP A 221 -2.15 -19.98 -25.03
N PHE A 222 -1.29 -19.33 -25.83
CA PHE A 222 -1.66 -18.77 -27.10
C PHE A 222 -2.13 -19.86 -28.11
N VAL A 223 -1.38 -20.95 -28.24
CA VAL A 223 -1.73 -22.06 -29.15
C VAL A 223 -3.01 -22.75 -28.70
N ASP A 224 -3.21 -22.94 -27.40
CA ASP A 224 -4.41 -23.57 -26.85
C ASP A 224 -5.67 -22.71 -27.10
N ASN A 225 -5.54 -21.38 -27.00
CA ASN A 225 -6.66 -20.45 -27.24
C ASN A 225 -6.87 -20.08 -28.74
N TYR A 226 -5.79 -20.13 -29.54
CA TYR A 226 -5.79 -19.72 -30.95
C TYR A 226 -5.08 -20.75 -31.84
N PRO A 227 -5.59 -21.99 -31.94
CA PRO A 227 -4.89 -23.09 -32.63
C PRO A 227 -4.61 -22.85 -34.13
N GLU A 228 -5.40 -22.01 -34.76
CA GLU A 228 -5.18 -21.68 -36.19
C GLU A 228 -3.99 -20.73 -36.36
N LEU A 229 -3.80 -19.78 -35.42
CA LEU A 229 -2.69 -18.84 -35.44
C LEU A 229 -1.40 -19.46 -34.89
N GLY A 230 -1.50 -20.38 -33.92
CA GLY A 230 -0.37 -21.11 -33.36
C GLY A 230 0.46 -21.93 -34.37
N ARG A 231 -0.09 -22.20 -35.56
CA ARG A 231 0.66 -22.82 -36.63
C ARG A 231 1.57 -21.86 -37.39
N LEU A 232 1.35 -20.57 -37.25
CA LEU A 232 2.03 -19.50 -38.00
C LEU A 232 3.01 -18.71 -37.14
N ALA A 233 3.00 -18.92 -35.84
CA ALA A 233 3.82 -18.19 -34.89
C ALA A 233 4.79 -19.12 -34.15
N THR A 234 5.92 -18.59 -33.72
CA THR A 234 6.85 -19.24 -32.78
C THR A 234 6.78 -18.56 -31.44
N ALA A 235 7.36 -19.19 -30.41
CA ALA A 235 7.40 -18.57 -29.06
C ALA A 235 8.07 -17.19 -29.05
N THR A 236 9.01 -16.94 -29.94
CA THR A 236 9.72 -15.67 -30.14
C THR A 236 8.87 -14.59 -30.83
N ASP A 237 7.83 -14.95 -31.52
CA ASP A 237 6.96 -13.99 -32.22
C ASP A 237 5.93 -13.33 -31.30
N LEU A 238 5.78 -13.83 -30.05
CA LEU A 238 4.84 -13.34 -29.05
C LEU A 238 5.44 -12.30 -28.10
N ILE A 239 6.72 -11.98 -28.22
CA ILE A 239 7.48 -11.09 -27.34
C ILE A 239 7.98 -9.83 -28.12
#